data_7e6fa348309dd1b8f7360b0b7ad76420
#
_entry.id   7e6fa348309dd1b8f7360b0b7ad76420
#
_cell.length_a   1.000
_cell.length_b   1.000
_cell.length_c   1.000
_cell.angle_alpha   90.00
_cell.angle_beta   90.00
_cell.angle_gamma   90.00
#
_symmetry.space_group_name_H-M   'P 1'
#
loop_
_entity.id
_entity.type
_entity.pdbx_description
1 polymer ?
#
loop_
_entity_poly.entity_id
_entity_poly.type
_entity_poly.pdbx_seq_one_letter_code
_entity_poly.pdbx_strand_id
1 'polypeptide(L)'
;MDALSKPRVVAVGGPTATGKTALSVALAKEFGGEIINADSMQVYKNLNVGTAKPTAEERQGIPHHLLDFLTPETPYSVADFTAAAAPLITQLNAQNRLPLVVGGTGLYISSLLKGVAFETQNTAPALREQLRKEAETNGPAAMYAKLRELDPDYAAKVHPNNQVRVLRALEAIAVTGKKMSDQQQDALPAEAPYHALCLCLTCRDRNVLYRRIDLRVSRMVDAGILQEAEWVWRNRDTFRTAAQAIGYKEYFPYFEGTQTQAECTEKLKQATRNYAKRQLTWFRNQNDAVWLYVDEDDVLAKATALVRDFLGK
;
A
#
# COMPACT_ATOMS: atom_id res chain seq x y z
N MET A 1 -30.03 -1.24 20.56
CA MET A 1 -28.83 -1.26 19.69
C MET A 1 -29.20 -2.06 18.46
N ASP A 2 -29.33 -1.38 17.32
CA ASP A 2 -29.66 -2.06 16.06
C ASP A 2 -28.54 -3.04 15.70
N ALA A 3 -28.85 -4.32 15.81
CA ALA A 3 -27.93 -5.45 15.62
C ALA A 3 -27.49 -5.66 14.15
N LEU A 4 -27.75 -4.70 13.26
CA LEU A 4 -27.62 -4.85 11.80
C LEU A 4 -26.86 -3.74 11.08
N SER A 5 -26.31 -2.75 11.75
CA SER A 5 -25.52 -1.75 11.02
C SER A 5 -24.06 -2.18 10.86
N LYS A 6 -23.61 -2.28 9.61
CA LYS A 6 -22.18 -2.58 9.28
C LYS A 6 -21.25 -1.61 10.01
N PRO A 7 -20.08 -2.07 10.51
CA PRO A 7 -19.09 -1.17 11.11
C PRO A 7 -18.71 -0.04 10.16
N ARG A 8 -18.63 1.19 10.68
CA ARG A 8 -18.23 2.36 9.90
C ARG A 8 -16.73 2.47 9.80
N VAL A 9 -16.23 2.91 8.65
CA VAL A 9 -14.81 3.15 8.42
C VAL A 9 -14.59 4.30 7.44
N VAL A 10 -13.64 5.18 7.72
CA VAL A 10 -13.18 6.20 6.76
C VAL A 10 -11.81 5.80 6.26
N ALA A 11 -11.64 5.66 4.95
CA ALA A 11 -10.35 5.44 4.33
C ALA A 11 -9.80 6.75 3.76
N VAL A 12 -8.51 7.04 4.01
CA VAL A 12 -7.79 8.19 3.46
C VAL A 12 -6.64 7.67 2.59
N GLY A 13 -6.89 7.60 1.30
CA GLY A 13 -5.97 7.09 0.30
C GLY A 13 -5.32 8.18 -0.56
N GLY A 14 -4.47 7.76 -1.49
CA GLY A 14 -3.84 8.64 -2.47
C GLY A 14 -2.33 8.51 -2.53
N PRO A 15 -1.67 9.18 -3.52
CA PRO A 15 -0.23 9.09 -3.70
C PRO A 15 0.56 9.68 -2.55
N THR A 16 1.85 9.35 -2.51
CA THR A 16 2.78 9.97 -1.58
C THR A 16 2.85 11.49 -1.78
N ALA A 17 3.23 12.25 -0.75
CA ALA A 17 3.36 13.70 -0.74
C ALA A 17 2.05 14.51 -0.88
N THR A 18 0.86 13.90 -0.69
CA THR A 18 -0.44 14.60 -0.77
C THR A 18 -0.95 15.12 0.58
N GLY A 19 -0.28 14.82 1.71
CA GLY A 19 -0.69 15.34 3.02
C GLY A 19 -1.69 14.45 3.77
N LYS A 20 -1.78 13.16 3.43
CA LYS A 20 -2.67 12.18 4.09
C LYS A 20 -2.55 12.19 5.60
N THR A 21 -1.34 12.20 6.15
CA THR A 21 -1.08 12.20 7.59
C THR A 21 -1.72 13.39 8.29
N ALA A 22 -1.47 14.61 7.79
CA ALA A 22 -2.03 15.83 8.39
C ALA A 22 -3.56 15.83 8.36
N LEU A 23 -4.15 15.44 7.21
CA LEU A 23 -5.61 15.34 7.08
C LEU A 23 -6.19 14.30 8.04
N SER A 24 -5.60 13.09 8.09
CA SER A 24 -6.14 12.01 8.93
C SER A 24 -6.02 12.31 10.42
N VAL A 25 -4.95 12.96 10.86
CA VAL A 25 -4.80 13.40 12.25
C VAL A 25 -5.85 14.46 12.61
N ALA A 26 -6.10 15.44 11.71
CA ALA A 26 -7.12 16.45 11.92
C ALA A 26 -8.53 15.83 12.00
N LEU A 27 -8.88 14.91 11.10
CA LEU A 27 -10.15 14.17 11.15
C LEU A 27 -10.25 13.30 12.40
N ALA A 28 -9.18 12.64 12.82
CA ALA A 28 -9.18 11.83 14.04
C ALA A 28 -9.47 12.69 15.28
N LYS A 29 -8.92 13.90 15.36
CA LYS A 29 -9.21 14.84 16.44
C LYS A 29 -10.66 15.30 16.44
N GLU A 30 -11.16 15.71 15.29
CA GLU A 30 -12.53 16.23 15.14
C GLU A 30 -13.60 15.18 15.49
N PHE A 31 -13.39 13.93 15.05
CA PHE A 31 -14.40 12.88 15.17
C PHE A 31 -14.11 11.82 16.25
N GLY A 32 -13.10 12.01 17.09
CA GLY A 32 -12.74 11.06 18.14
C GLY A 32 -12.25 9.73 17.57
N GLY A 33 -11.49 9.77 16.48
CA GLY A 33 -11.03 8.58 15.76
C GLY A 33 -9.62 8.15 16.12
N GLU A 34 -9.23 6.97 15.59
CA GLU A 34 -7.87 6.44 15.64
C GLU A 34 -7.45 5.97 14.25
N ILE A 35 -6.15 6.00 13.98
CA ILE A 35 -5.59 5.70 12.66
C ILE A 35 -5.12 4.25 12.61
N ILE A 36 -5.51 3.55 11.53
CA ILE A 36 -4.98 2.24 11.15
C ILE A 36 -4.11 2.46 9.91
N ASN A 37 -2.80 2.30 10.06
CA ASN A 37 -1.84 2.53 9.00
C ASN A 37 -1.96 1.46 7.89
N ALA A 38 -2.18 1.89 6.65
CA ALA A 38 -2.28 1.07 5.44
C ALA A 38 -1.11 1.34 4.47
N ASP A 39 0.09 1.47 5.00
CA ASP A 39 1.34 1.54 4.24
C ASP A 39 2.17 0.28 4.49
N SER A 40 2.58 -0.41 3.43
CA SER A 40 3.28 -1.69 3.51
C SER A 40 4.73 -1.60 3.99
N MET A 41 5.29 -0.39 4.10
CA MET A 41 6.68 -0.17 4.53
C MET A 41 6.77 0.48 5.90
N GLN A 42 5.81 1.30 6.29
CA GLN A 42 5.79 1.96 7.61
C GLN A 42 5.51 1.01 8.77
N VAL A 43 5.20 -0.24 8.50
CA VAL A 43 5.04 -1.31 9.49
C VAL A 43 6.37 -1.70 10.16
N TYR A 44 7.49 -1.48 9.46
CA TYR A 44 8.82 -1.91 9.89
C TYR A 44 9.48 -0.92 10.84
N LYS A 45 10.00 -1.44 11.96
CA LYS A 45 10.80 -0.69 12.92
C LYS A 45 12.11 -0.19 12.27
N ASN A 46 12.56 0.98 12.71
CA ASN A 46 13.81 1.59 12.27
C ASN A 46 13.88 1.99 10.79
N LEU A 47 12.80 1.82 10.03
CA LEU A 47 12.66 2.33 8.67
C LEU A 47 11.77 3.58 8.71
N ASN A 48 12.36 4.73 9.04
CA ASN A 48 11.64 5.95 9.37
C ASN A 48 11.70 6.98 8.24
N VAL A 49 12.92 7.31 7.79
CA VAL A 49 13.16 8.38 6.83
C VAL A 49 12.70 7.95 5.43
N GLY A 50 13.19 6.81 4.92
CA GLY A 50 12.87 6.34 3.58
C GLY A 50 11.40 5.98 3.38
N THR A 51 10.71 5.54 4.44
CA THR A 51 9.25 5.30 4.42
C THR A 51 8.44 6.56 4.70
N ALA A 52 9.10 7.65 5.13
CA ALA A 52 8.48 8.88 5.65
C ALA A 52 7.39 8.55 6.69
N LYS A 53 7.77 7.74 7.67
CA LYS A 53 6.93 7.38 8.81
C LYS A 53 6.58 8.64 9.61
N PRO A 54 5.31 8.82 10.02
CA PRO A 54 4.91 10.00 10.78
C PRO A 54 5.63 10.04 12.14
N THR A 55 6.22 11.18 12.46
CA THR A 55 6.89 11.42 13.74
C THR A 55 5.87 11.51 14.88
N ALA A 56 6.34 11.52 16.13
CA ALA A 56 5.48 11.73 17.30
C ALA A 56 4.75 13.07 17.22
N GLU A 57 5.46 14.13 16.78
CA GLU A 57 4.90 15.47 16.59
C GLU A 57 3.81 15.48 15.51
N GLU A 58 4.05 14.82 14.37
CA GLU A 58 3.06 14.72 13.29
C GLU A 58 1.82 13.93 13.70
N ARG A 59 1.98 12.91 14.57
CA ARG A 59 0.85 12.13 15.10
C ARG A 59 0.02 12.89 16.12
N GLN A 60 0.55 13.92 16.77
CA GLN A 60 -0.16 14.83 17.70
C GLN A 60 -0.97 14.10 18.78
N GLY A 61 -0.45 12.98 19.30
CA GLY A 61 -1.11 12.17 20.32
C GLY A 61 -2.21 11.23 19.83
N ILE A 62 -2.53 11.21 18.52
CA ILE A 62 -3.50 10.27 17.96
C ILE A 62 -2.88 8.87 17.89
N PRO A 63 -3.56 7.83 18.40
CA PRO A 63 -3.12 6.45 18.27
C PRO A 63 -3.03 6.04 16.78
N HIS A 64 -1.90 5.42 16.42
CA HIS A 64 -1.65 4.86 15.10
C HIS A 64 -1.38 3.36 15.25
N HIS A 65 -2.35 2.54 14.84
CA HIS A 65 -2.24 1.10 14.81
C HIS A 65 -1.51 0.63 13.54
N LEU A 66 -0.88 -0.52 13.59
CA LEU A 66 -0.13 -1.14 12.50
C LEU A 66 0.98 -0.23 11.94
N LEU A 67 1.59 0.55 12.81
CA LEU A 67 2.71 1.42 12.53
C LEU A 67 3.89 0.99 13.40
N ASP A 68 5.10 0.83 12.81
CA ASP A 68 6.36 0.63 13.56
C ASP A 68 6.36 -0.58 14.52
N PHE A 69 5.81 -1.71 14.12
CA PHE A 69 5.63 -2.85 15.03
C PHE A 69 6.37 -4.13 14.62
N LEU A 70 6.79 -4.26 13.35
CA LEU A 70 7.51 -5.43 12.83
C LEU A 70 9.01 -5.17 12.67
N THR A 71 9.83 -6.22 12.79
CA THR A 71 11.23 -6.15 12.38
C THR A 71 11.36 -6.31 10.86
N PRO A 72 12.38 -5.71 10.21
CA PRO A 72 12.51 -5.74 8.74
C PRO A 72 12.70 -7.12 8.12
N GLU A 73 13.08 -8.13 8.91
CA GLU A 73 13.20 -9.53 8.51
C GLU A 73 11.83 -10.19 8.30
N THR A 74 10.81 -9.69 8.98
CA THR A 74 9.48 -10.29 8.99
C THR A 74 8.75 -9.98 7.67
N PRO A 75 8.33 -10.98 6.89
CA PRO A 75 7.48 -10.70 5.74
C PRO A 75 6.11 -10.21 6.20
N TYR A 76 5.53 -9.28 5.45
CA TYR A 76 4.20 -8.75 5.71
C TYR A 76 3.41 -8.58 4.43
N SER A 77 2.29 -9.24 4.35
CA SER A 77 1.44 -9.31 3.15
C SER A 77 0.13 -8.55 3.33
N VAL A 78 -0.64 -8.43 2.24
CA VAL A 78 -2.01 -7.90 2.29
C VAL A 78 -2.94 -8.77 3.15
N ALA A 79 -2.72 -10.08 3.18
CA ALA A 79 -3.47 -11.01 4.04
C ALA A 79 -3.22 -10.73 5.52
N ASP A 80 -1.95 -10.55 5.91
CA ASP A 80 -1.57 -10.18 7.28
C ASP A 80 -2.16 -8.84 7.68
N PHE A 81 -2.12 -7.86 6.75
CA PHE A 81 -2.72 -6.55 7.00
C PHE A 81 -4.24 -6.66 7.23
N THR A 82 -4.98 -7.36 6.37
CA THR A 82 -6.44 -7.46 6.52
C THR A 82 -6.82 -8.21 7.79
N ALA A 83 -6.10 -9.29 8.12
CA ALA A 83 -6.30 -10.05 9.34
C ALA A 83 -6.04 -9.22 10.61
N ALA A 84 -5.06 -8.31 10.58
CA ALA A 84 -4.76 -7.42 11.70
C ALA A 84 -5.70 -6.19 11.77
N ALA A 85 -6.10 -5.62 10.63
CA ALA A 85 -6.92 -4.41 10.58
C ALA A 85 -8.40 -4.65 10.86
N ALA A 86 -8.97 -5.78 10.42
CA ALA A 86 -10.40 -6.06 10.59
C ALA A 86 -10.85 -6.11 12.06
N PRO A 87 -10.17 -6.80 12.99
CA PRO A 87 -10.54 -6.77 14.40
C PRO A 87 -10.39 -5.38 15.03
N LEU A 88 -9.41 -4.56 14.60
CA LEU A 88 -9.25 -3.19 15.06
C LEU A 88 -10.45 -2.31 14.67
N ILE A 89 -10.96 -2.44 13.43
CA ILE A 89 -12.16 -1.72 12.99
C ILE A 89 -13.35 -2.10 13.87
N THR A 90 -13.55 -3.38 14.14
CA THR A 90 -14.64 -3.88 15.00
C THR A 90 -14.51 -3.33 16.42
N GLN A 91 -13.32 -3.42 17.00
CA GLN A 91 -13.04 -2.93 18.35
C GLN A 91 -13.27 -1.43 18.49
N LEU A 92 -12.76 -0.62 17.53
CA LEU A 92 -12.94 0.85 17.58
C LEU A 92 -14.40 1.25 17.45
N ASN A 93 -15.17 0.61 16.55
CA ASN A 93 -16.62 0.84 16.47
C ASN A 93 -17.34 0.50 17.78
N ALA A 94 -16.99 -0.62 18.42
CA ALA A 94 -17.57 -1.00 19.71
C ALA A 94 -17.27 0.04 20.83
N GLN A 95 -16.16 0.75 20.70
CA GLN A 95 -15.76 1.84 21.61
C GLN A 95 -16.29 3.22 21.19
N ASN A 96 -17.18 3.31 20.19
CA ASN A 96 -17.64 4.55 19.57
C ASN A 96 -16.50 5.46 19.05
N ARG A 97 -15.39 4.87 18.63
CA ARG A 97 -14.27 5.55 17.99
C ARG A 97 -14.32 5.33 16.49
N LEU A 98 -14.00 6.37 15.71
CA LEU A 98 -13.99 6.28 14.26
C LEU A 98 -12.67 5.65 13.77
N PRO A 99 -12.68 4.45 13.11
CA PRO A 99 -11.49 3.92 12.46
C PRO A 99 -11.18 4.72 11.19
N LEU A 100 -9.94 5.25 11.10
CA LEU A 100 -9.43 5.89 9.89
C LEU A 100 -8.32 4.99 9.30
N VAL A 101 -8.58 4.35 8.16
CA VAL A 101 -7.61 3.53 7.43
C VAL A 101 -6.82 4.43 6.49
N VAL A 102 -5.53 4.65 6.78
CA VAL A 102 -4.74 5.71 6.13
C VAL A 102 -3.49 5.14 5.47
N GLY A 103 -3.33 5.36 4.16
CA GLY A 103 -2.11 4.90 3.50
C GLY A 103 -2.05 5.10 1.99
N GLY A 104 -0.89 4.74 1.44
CA GLY A 104 -0.64 4.75 0.01
C GLY A 104 -0.74 3.39 -0.67
N THR A 105 -0.87 2.31 0.11
CA THR A 105 -0.96 0.94 -0.42
C THR A 105 -2.41 0.63 -0.78
N GLY A 106 -2.81 1.01 -2.00
CA GLY A 106 -4.19 0.87 -2.45
C GLY A 106 -4.71 -0.57 -2.40
N LEU A 107 -3.83 -1.57 -2.61
CA LEU A 107 -4.18 -2.98 -2.45
C LEU A 107 -4.66 -3.29 -1.02
N TYR A 108 -4.00 -2.75 0.00
CA TYR A 108 -4.37 -2.96 1.40
C TYR A 108 -5.76 -2.38 1.68
N ILE A 109 -5.96 -1.11 1.33
CA ILE A 109 -7.24 -0.42 1.56
C ILE A 109 -8.38 -1.13 0.82
N SER A 110 -8.20 -1.43 -0.48
CA SER A 110 -9.28 -2.04 -1.27
C SER A 110 -9.61 -3.47 -0.82
N SER A 111 -8.59 -4.27 -0.47
CA SER A 111 -8.82 -5.64 0.02
C SER A 111 -9.57 -5.65 1.35
N LEU A 112 -9.20 -4.74 2.26
CA LEU A 112 -9.86 -4.59 3.54
C LEU A 112 -11.33 -4.14 3.36
N LEU A 113 -11.57 -3.07 2.61
CA LEU A 113 -12.92 -2.51 2.43
C LEU A 113 -13.86 -3.46 1.67
N LYS A 114 -13.32 -4.25 0.73
CA LYS A 114 -14.09 -5.26 -0.01
C LYS A 114 -14.25 -6.57 0.76
N GLY A 115 -13.57 -6.74 1.88
CA GLY A 115 -13.60 -7.98 2.65
C GLY A 115 -13.00 -9.17 1.91
N VAL A 116 -11.94 -8.94 1.12
CA VAL A 116 -11.30 -10.03 0.36
C VAL A 116 -10.81 -11.10 1.31
N ALA A 117 -11.31 -12.31 1.16
CA ALA A 117 -10.84 -13.48 1.89
C ALA A 117 -9.51 -13.95 1.28
N PHE A 118 -8.49 -14.05 2.10
CA PHE A 118 -7.22 -14.64 1.69
C PHE A 118 -7.15 -16.05 2.28
N GLU A 119 -7.27 -17.07 1.41
CA GLU A 119 -6.98 -18.44 1.85
C GLU A 119 -5.52 -18.51 2.33
N THR A 120 -5.28 -19.28 3.37
CA THR A 120 -3.92 -19.56 3.85
C THR A 120 -3.18 -20.24 2.70
N GLN A 121 -2.43 -19.46 1.94
CA GLN A 121 -1.70 -20.01 0.80
C GLN A 121 -0.64 -20.95 1.35
N ASN A 122 -0.79 -22.24 1.07
CA ASN A 122 0.33 -23.16 1.17
C ASN A 122 1.43 -22.61 0.26
N THR A 123 2.42 -21.96 0.85
CA THR A 123 3.58 -21.51 0.09
C THR A 123 4.32 -22.75 -0.41
N ALA A 124 4.55 -22.81 -1.71
CA ALA A 124 5.33 -23.86 -2.34
C ALA A 124 6.68 -23.27 -2.83
N PRO A 125 7.66 -23.04 -1.92
CA PRO A 125 8.92 -22.39 -2.29
C PRO A 125 9.68 -23.15 -3.40
N ALA A 126 9.63 -24.47 -3.38
CA ALA A 126 10.25 -25.31 -4.41
C ALA A 126 9.59 -25.10 -5.79
N LEU A 127 8.26 -25.05 -5.84
CA LEU A 127 7.52 -24.78 -7.07
C LEU A 127 7.79 -23.35 -7.59
N ARG A 128 7.86 -22.38 -6.71
CA ARG A 128 8.19 -21.00 -7.09
C ARG A 128 9.57 -20.90 -7.72
N GLU A 129 10.55 -21.58 -7.14
CA GLU A 129 11.91 -21.64 -7.68
C GLU A 129 11.95 -22.40 -9.02
N GLN A 130 11.18 -23.48 -9.16
CA GLN A 130 11.03 -24.19 -10.42
C GLN A 130 10.43 -23.29 -11.52
N LEU A 131 9.34 -22.58 -11.23
CA LEU A 131 8.71 -21.66 -12.18
C LEU A 131 9.62 -20.49 -12.55
N ARG A 132 10.47 -20.02 -11.62
CA ARG A 132 11.48 -18.99 -11.89
C ARG A 132 12.54 -19.51 -12.87
N LYS A 133 13.09 -20.70 -12.66
CA LYS A 133 14.04 -21.35 -13.57
C LYS A 133 13.42 -21.63 -14.94
N GLU A 134 12.16 -22.08 -14.97
CA GLU A 134 11.43 -22.27 -16.22
C GLU A 134 11.29 -20.95 -17.00
N ALA A 135 11.01 -19.84 -16.30
CA ALA A 135 10.94 -18.50 -16.90
C ALA A 135 12.29 -18.00 -17.42
N GLU A 136 13.38 -18.30 -16.72
CA GLU A 136 14.75 -17.99 -17.16
C GLU A 136 15.15 -18.76 -18.43
N THR A 137 14.70 -20.02 -18.55
CA THR A 137 15.03 -20.89 -19.67
C THR A 137 14.16 -20.62 -20.89
N ASN A 138 12.83 -20.54 -20.70
CA ASN A 138 11.86 -20.49 -21.80
C ASN A 138 11.42 -19.05 -22.16
N GLY A 139 11.78 -18.09 -21.32
CA GLY A 139 11.48 -16.66 -21.50
C GLY A 139 10.05 -16.26 -21.13
N PRO A 140 9.81 -14.94 -21.03
CA PRO A 140 8.55 -14.37 -20.60
C PRO A 140 7.33 -14.75 -21.43
N ALA A 141 7.52 -14.85 -22.75
CA ALA A 141 6.43 -15.13 -23.69
C ALA A 141 5.86 -16.56 -23.49
N ALA A 142 6.74 -17.54 -23.26
CA ALA A 142 6.33 -18.92 -23.02
C ALA A 142 5.54 -19.06 -21.71
N MET A 143 5.97 -18.38 -20.64
CA MET A 143 5.27 -18.39 -19.36
C MET A 143 3.88 -17.72 -19.47
N TYR A 144 3.79 -16.65 -20.24
CA TYR A 144 2.50 -16.00 -20.49
C TYR A 144 1.56 -16.87 -21.35
N ALA A 145 2.10 -17.59 -22.36
CA ALA A 145 1.33 -18.53 -23.18
C ALA A 145 0.75 -19.65 -22.30
N LYS A 146 1.58 -20.22 -21.39
CA LYS A 146 1.15 -21.22 -20.40
C LYS A 146 0.03 -20.71 -19.50
N LEU A 147 0.13 -19.46 -19.02
CA LEU A 147 -0.95 -18.84 -18.24
C LEU A 147 -2.23 -18.68 -19.05
N ARG A 148 -2.12 -18.25 -20.33
CA ARG A 148 -3.27 -18.08 -21.22
C ARG A 148 -4.01 -19.38 -21.52
N GLU A 149 -3.31 -20.50 -21.59
CA GLU A 149 -3.92 -21.83 -21.73
C GLU A 149 -4.66 -22.26 -20.47
N LEU A 150 -4.09 -22.03 -19.30
CA LEU A 150 -4.64 -22.45 -18.02
C LEU A 150 -5.77 -21.52 -17.52
N ASP A 151 -5.64 -20.21 -17.72
CA ASP A 151 -6.59 -19.20 -17.26
C ASP A 151 -6.62 -18.00 -18.24
N PRO A 152 -7.36 -18.10 -19.35
CA PRO A 152 -7.44 -17.02 -20.33
C PRO A 152 -8.05 -15.73 -19.77
N ASP A 153 -9.00 -15.84 -18.83
CA ASP A 153 -9.68 -14.69 -18.22
C ASP A 153 -8.75 -13.87 -17.32
N TYR A 154 -7.86 -14.53 -16.59
CA TYR A 154 -6.85 -13.84 -15.81
C TYR A 154 -5.72 -13.31 -16.70
N ALA A 155 -5.28 -14.08 -17.69
CA ALA A 155 -4.25 -13.66 -18.65
C ALA A 155 -4.63 -12.37 -19.37
N ALA A 156 -5.90 -12.20 -19.78
CA ALA A 156 -6.40 -10.99 -20.42
C ALA A 156 -6.25 -9.72 -19.52
N LYS A 157 -6.18 -9.88 -18.21
CA LYS A 157 -6.02 -8.77 -17.22
C LYS A 157 -4.55 -8.50 -16.84
N VAL A 158 -3.61 -9.33 -17.34
CA VAL A 158 -2.19 -9.24 -16.99
C VAL A 158 -1.36 -8.94 -18.22
N HIS A 159 -0.52 -7.89 -18.13
CA HIS A 159 0.40 -7.60 -19.24
C HIS A 159 1.46 -8.71 -19.36
N PRO A 160 1.77 -9.21 -20.58
CA PRO A 160 2.75 -10.32 -20.78
C PRO A 160 4.11 -10.10 -20.12
N ASN A 161 4.58 -8.85 -20.08
CA ASN A 161 5.86 -8.49 -19.44
C ASN A 161 5.78 -8.42 -17.90
N ASN A 162 4.60 -8.57 -17.30
CA ASN A 162 4.47 -8.59 -15.85
C ASN A 162 4.74 -10.00 -15.30
N GLN A 163 5.99 -10.43 -15.38
CA GLN A 163 6.42 -11.78 -15.01
C GLN A 163 6.07 -12.13 -13.56
N VAL A 164 6.14 -11.17 -12.65
CA VAL A 164 5.76 -11.38 -11.24
C VAL A 164 4.31 -11.84 -11.12
N ARG A 165 3.39 -11.22 -11.85
CA ARG A 165 1.96 -11.61 -11.84
C ARG A 165 1.72 -12.92 -12.59
N VAL A 166 2.41 -13.14 -13.69
CA VAL A 166 2.32 -14.38 -14.48
C VAL A 166 2.76 -15.57 -13.62
N LEU A 167 3.96 -15.52 -13.04
CA LEU A 167 4.50 -16.61 -12.23
C LEU A 167 3.66 -16.86 -10.97
N ARG A 168 3.16 -15.79 -10.33
CA ARG A 168 2.29 -15.94 -9.17
C ARG A 168 0.96 -16.64 -9.51
N ALA A 169 0.36 -16.32 -10.66
CA ALA A 169 -0.85 -17.00 -11.11
C ALA A 169 -0.59 -18.48 -11.41
N LEU A 170 0.49 -18.79 -12.11
CA LEU A 170 0.90 -20.17 -12.38
C LEU A 170 1.17 -20.96 -11.09
N GLU A 171 1.85 -20.34 -10.10
CA GLU A 171 2.06 -20.91 -8.77
C GLU A 171 0.72 -21.22 -8.08
N ALA A 172 -0.19 -20.24 -8.04
CA ALA A 172 -1.50 -20.39 -7.40
C ALA A 172 -2.34 -21.50 -8.07
N ILE A 173 -2.38 -21.55 -9.41
CA ILE A 173 -3.09 -22.60 -10.14
C ILE A 173 -2.48 -23.98 -9.84
N ALA A 174 -1.15 -24.10 -9.84
CA ALA A 174 -0.50 -25.38 -9.59
C ALA A 174 -0.69 -25.89 -8.14
N VAL A 175 -0.77 -24.98 -7.17
CA VAL A 175 -1.00 -25.33 -5.76
C VAL A 175 -2.45 -25.69 -5.49
N THR A 176 -3.40 -24.96 -6.07
CA THR A 176 -4.82 -25.10 -5.73
C THR A 176 -5.62 -25.95 -6.71
N GLY A 177 -5.10 -26.15 -7.93
CA GLY A 177 -5.86 -26.74 -9.04
C GLY A 177 -6.98 -25.85 -9.60
N LYS A 178 -7.18 -24.62 -9.06
CA LYS A 178 -8.23 -23.69 -9.49
C LYS A 178 -7.63 -22.55 -10.31
N LYS A 179 -8.38 -22.04 -11.30
CA LYS A 179 -8.00 -20.83 -12.03
C LYS A 179 -7.86 -19.64 -11.07
N MET A 180 -6.91 -18.75 -11.35
CA MET A 180 -6.72 -17.54 -10.56
C MET A 180 -7.91 -16.57 -10.69
N SER A 181 -8.59 -16.57 -11.85
CA SER A 181 -9.84 -15.83 -12.08
C SER A 181 -10.95 -16.27 -11.12
N ASP A 182 -11.14 -17.58 -10.95
CA ASP A 182 -12.16 -18.16 -10.06
C ASP A 182 -11.80 -17.87 -8.59
N GLN A 183 -10.54 -18.08 -8.21
CA GLN A 183 -10.08 -17.76 -6.85
C GLN A 183 -10.32 -16.30 -6.47
N GLN A 184 -10.12 -15.36 -7.43
CA GLN A 184 -10.39 -13.94 -7.19
C GLN A 184 -11.87 -13.63 -7.01
N GLN A 185 -12.73 -14.34 -7.70
CA GLN A 185 -14.18 -14.19 -7.58
C GLN A 185 -14.67 -14.79 -6.28
N ASP A 186 -14.24 -16.00 -5.95
CA ASP A 186 -14.60 -16.72 -4.71
C ASP A 186 -14.14 -15.97 -3.44
N ALA A 187 -13.05 -15.21 -3.55
CA ALA A 187 -12.49 -14.43 -2.46
C ALA A 187 -13.32 -13.21 -2.05
N LEU A 188 -14.30 -12.79 -2.86
CA LEU A 188 -15.15 -11.63 -2.57
C LEU A 188 -16.43 -12.09 -1.84
N PRO A 189 -16.79 -11.46 -0.70
CA PRO A 189 -18.06 -11.71 -0.06
C PRO A 189 -19.21 -11.16 -0.92
N ALA A 190 -20.42 -11.69 -0.71
CA ALA A 190 -21.62 -11.22 -1.40
C ALA A 190 -21.90 -9.73 -1.14
N GLU A 191 -21.55 -9.25 0.04
CA GLU A 191 -21.69 -7.85 0.42
C GLU A 191 -20.42 -7.34 1.11
N ALA A 192 -20.06 -6.06 0.88
CA ALA A 192 -18.96 -5.42 1.58
C ALA A 192 -19.20 -5.44 3.11
N PRO A 193 -18.17 -5.77 3.92
CA PRO A 193 -18.32 -5.93 5.37
C PRO A 193 -18.50 -4.62 6.14
N TYR A 194 -18.19 -3.48 5.50
CA TYR A 194 -18.18 -2.17 6.15
C TYR A 194 -19.11 -1.18 5.45
N HIS A 195 -19.66 -0.23 6.22
CA HIS A 195 -20.14 1.03 5.70
C HIS A 195 -18.90 1.95 5.60
N ALA A 196 -18.44 2.26 4.39
CA ALA A 196 -17.14 2.89 4.16
C ALA A 196 -17.26 4.19 3.39
N LEU A 197 -16.53 5.23 3.83
CA LEU A 197 -16.26 6.44 3.06
C LEU A 197 -14.79 6.42 2.62
N CYS A 198 -14.51 6.48 1.31
CA CYS A 198 -13.16 6.50 0.79
C CYS A 198 -12.80 7.90 0.25
N LEU A 199 -11.90 8.59 0.94
CA LEU A 199 -11.36 9.90 0.54
C LEU A 199 -10.00 9.70 -0.13
N CYS A 200 -9.85 10.14 -1.38
CA CYS A 200 -8.60 10.04 -2.12
C CYS A 200 -8.00 11.42 -2.39
N LEU A 201 -6.82 11.68 -1.80
CA LEU A 201 -6.10 12.93 -2.04
C LEU A 201 -5.28 12.85 -3.31
N THR A 202 -5.28 13.96 -4.06
CA THR A 202 -4.42 14.13 -5.24
C THR A 202 -4.14 15.62 -5.48
N CYS A 203 -3.35 15.94 -6.51
CA CYS A 203 -3.26 17.27 -7.09
C CYS A 203 -3.95 17.28 -8.46
N ARG A 204 -4.61 18.37 -8.83
CA ARG A 204 -5.15 18.58 -10.17
C ARG A 204 -3.99 18.76 -11.16
N ASP A 205 -3.05 19.65 -10.81
CA ASP A 205 -1.80 19.79 -11.55
C ASP A 205 -0.78 18.74 -11.11
N ARG A 206 -0.42 17.86 -12.03
CA ARG A 206 0.60 16.82 -11.83
C ARG A 206 1.97 17.42 -11.46
N ASN A 207 2.30 18.61 -11.98
CA ASN A 207 3.58 19.25 -11.68
C ASN A 207 3.65 19.68 -10.21
N VAL A 208 2.54 20.09 -9.62
CA VAL A 208 2.47 20.36 -8.18
C VAL A 208 2.82 19.12 -7.38
N LEU A 209 2.22 17.96 -7.72
CA LEU A 209 2.51 16.69 -7.06
C LEU A 209 4.00 16.33 -7.20
N TYR A 210 4.59 16.51 -8.40
CA TYR A 210 6.00 16.18 -8.63
C TYR A 210 6.94 17.09 -7.85
N ARG A 211 6.69 18.40 -7.79
CA ARG A 211 7.47 19.32 -6.94
C ARG A 211 7.39 18.93 -5.46
N ARG A 212 6.22 18.54 -4.97
CA ARG A 212 6.04 18.05 -3.57
C ARG A 212 6.81 16.75 -3.32
N ILE A 213 6.84 15.84 -4.28
CA ILE A 213 7.63 14.61 -4.21
C ILE A 213 9.12 14.93 -4.16
N ASP A 214 9.61 15.78 -5.07
CA ASP A 214 11.03 16.13 -5.15
C ASP A 214 11.50 16.84 -3.88
N LEU A 215 10.70 17.78 -3.35
CA LEU A 215 10.97 18.42 -2.06
C LEU A 215 10.99 17.41 -0.89
N ARG A 216 10.07 16.45 -0.88
CA ARG A 216 10.05 15.38 0.13
C ARG A 216 11.33 14.54 0.07
N VAL A 217 11.79 14.16 -1.12
CA VAL A 217 13.04 13.40 -1.28
C VAL A 217 14.24 14.23 -0.80
N SER A 218 14.30 15.54 -1.10
CA SER A 218 15.35 16.40 -0.57
C SER A 218 15.36 16.43 0.96
N ARG A 219 14.20 16.57 1.59
CA ARG A 219 14.08 16.50 3.05
C ARG A 219 14.49 15.14 3.63
N MET A 220 14.23 14.03 2.92
CA MET A 220 14.72 12.70 3.34
C MET A 220 16.24 12.63 3.31
N VAL A 221 16.89 13.25 2.32
CA VAL A 221 18.36 13.32 2.26
C VAL A 221 18.89 14.10 3.45
N ASP A 222 18.32 15.28 3.74
CA ASP A 222 18.70 16.10 4.90
C ASP A 222 18.45 15.40 6.23
N ALA A 223 17.42 14.54 6.30
CA ALA A 223 17.06 13.77 7.49
C ALA A 223 17.86 12.45 7.65
N GLY A 224 18.79 12.15 6.76
CA GLY A 224 19.70 11.03 6.90
C GLY A 224 19.22 9.71 6.27
N ILE A 225 18.48 9.76 5.16
CA ILE A 225 18.06 8.55 4.44
C ILE A 225 19.24 7.66 4.04
N LEU A 226 20.43 8.24 3.84
CA LEU A 226 21.60 7.50 3.40
C LEU A 226 22.06 6.47 4.43
N GLN A 227 22.07 6.85 5.72
CA GLN A 227 22.42 5.96 6.82
C GLN A 227 21.40 4.81 6.96
N GLU A 228 20.11 5.12 6.81
CA GLU A 228 19.06 4.12 6.86
C GLU A 228 19.15 3.16 5.65
N ALA A 229 19.42 3.71 4.46
CA ALA A 229 19.63 2.93 3.23
C ALA A 229 20.87 2.02 3.30
N GLU A 230 21.98 2.50 3.91
CA GLU A 230 23.16 1.70 4.12
C GLU A 230 22.88 0.49 5.03
N TRP A 231 22.14 0.73 6.12
CA TRP A 231 21.74 -0.36 7.01
C TRP A 231 20.88 -1.39 6.29
N VAL A 232 19.93 -0.97 5.45
CA VAL A 232 19.13 -1.87 4.62
C VAL A 232 20.00 -2.61 3.60
N TRP A 233 20.94 -1.93 2.95
CA TRP A 233 21.85 -2.54 1.97
C TRP A 233 22.72 -3.63 2.59
N ARG A 234 23.27 -3.39 3.79
CA ARG A 234 24.10 -4.37 4.51
C ARG A 234 23.31 -5.62 4.91
N ASN A 235 22.00 -5.48 5.13
CA ASN A 235 21.10 -6.55 5.55
C ASN A 235 20.13 -7.02 4.45
N ARG A 236 20.39 -6.69 3.18
CA ARG A 236 19.44 -6.89 2.08
C ARG A 236 19.04 -8.35 1.84
N ASP A 237 19.88 -9.31 2.22
CA ASP A 237 19.61 -10.74 2.07
C ASP A 237 18.59 -11.24 3.10
N THR A 238 18.53 -10.59 4.27
CA THR A 238 17.57 -10.89 5.35
C THR A 238 16.33 -9.99 5.27
N PHE A 239 16.48 -8.72 4.89
CA PHE A 239 15.40 -7.72 4.75
C PHE A 239 14.69 -7.83 3.40
N ARG A 240 14.30 -9.03 3.00
CA ARG A 240 13.82 -9.32 1.62
C ARG A 240 12.73 -8.38 1.13
N THR A 241 11.76 -8.06 1.97
CA THR A 241 10.66 -7.14 1.64
C THR A 241 11.11 -5.68 1.75
N ALA A 242 11.73 -5.31 2.86
CA ALA A 242 12.17 -3.95 3.13
C ALA A 242 13.25 -3.47 2.14
N ALA A 243 14.17 -4.34 1.72
CA ALA A 243 15.19 -4.04 0.73
C ALA A 243 14.63 -3.68 -0.67
N GLN A 244 13.37 -4.05 -0.97
CA GLN A 244 12.70 -3.67 -2.22
C GLN A 244 11.98 -2.32 -2.13
N ALA A 245 11.93 -1.71 -0.95
CA ALA A 245 11.26 -0.44 -0.76
C ALA A 245 11.93 0.68 -1.58
N ILE A 246 11.11 1.58 -2.11
CA ILE A 246 11.56 2.84 -2.68
C ILE A 246 12.08 3.70 -1.54
N GLY A 247 13.27 4.24 -1.71
CA GLY A 247 13.97 4.99 -0.68
C GLY A 247 15.30 4.35 -0.28
N TYR A 248 15.43 3.04 -0.46
CA TYR A 248 16.65 2.32 -0.07
C TYR A 248 17.41 1.75 -1.27
N LYS A 249 16.77 0.93 -2.09
CA LYS A 249 17.40 0.22 -3.21
C LYS A 249 18.01 1.18 -4.24
N GLU A 250 17.48 2.38 -4.37
CA GLU A 250 18.02 3.39 -5.26
C GLU A 250 19.43 3.87 -4.86
N TYR A 251 19.82 3.69 -3.56
CA TYR A 251 21.15 3.99 -3.06
C TYR A 251 22.13 2.80 -3.07
N PHE A 252 21.68 1.59 -3.40
CA PHE A 252 22.58 0.41 -3.45
C PHE A 252 23.77 0.63 -4.39
N PRO A 253 23.60 1.19 -5.62
CA PRO A 253 24.73 1.49 -6.51
C PRO A 253 25.76 2.48 -5.93
N TYR A 254 25.33 3.37 -5.01
CA TYR A 254 26.27 4.25 -4.32
C TYR A 254 27.17 3.46 -3.35
N PHE A 255 26.60 2.54 -2.57
CA PHE A 255 27.38 1.69 -1.65
C PHE A 255 28.27 0.68 -2.38
N GLU A 256 27.92 0.32 -3.60
CA GLU A 256 28.72 -0.52 -4.51
C GLU A 256 29.77 0.28 -5.29
N GLY A 257 29.86 1.60 -5.11
CA GLY A 257 30.83 2.48 -5.76
C GLY A 257 30.60 2.70 -7.26
N THR A 258 29.41 2.36 -7.78
CA THR A 258 29.09 2.44 -9.21
C THR A 258 28.38 3.74 -9.60
N GLN A 259 27.83 4.48 -8.64
CA GLN A 259 27.13 5.75 -8.85
C GLN A 259 27.37 6.71 -7.69
N THR A 260 27.22 8.00 -7.97
CA THR A 260 27.28 9.06 -6.97
C THR A 260 25.98 9.15 -6.17
N GLN A 261 26.04 9.71 -4.95
CA GLN A 261 24.86 9.99 -4.14
C GLN A 261 23.83 10.87 -4.90
N ALA A 262 24.30 11.86 -5.66
CA ALA A 262 23.44 12.76 -6.43
C ALA A 262 22.63 11.99 -7.50
N GLU A 263 23.30 11.11 -8.26
CA GLU A 263 22.62 10.26 -9.26
C GLU A 263 21.58 9.33 -8.62
N CYS A 264 21.90 8.73 -7.48
CA CYS A 264 20.98 7.89 -6.72
C CYS A 264 19.78 8.68 -6.21
N THR A 265 19.99 9.91 -5.75
CA THR A 265 18.91 10.80 -5.31
C THR A 265 17.96 11.18 -6.46
N GLU A 266 18.48 11.49 -7.65
CA GLU A 266 17.63 11.73 -8.81
C GLU A 266 16.85 10.48 -9.24
N LYS A 267 17.46 9.30 -9.17
CA LYS A 267 16.75 8.03 -9.38
C LYS A 267 15.64 7.81 -8.35
N LEU A 268 15.87 8.14 -7.08
CA LEU A 268 14.85 8.07 -6.04
C LEU A 268 13.68 9.01 -6.32
N LYS A 269 13.92 10.27 -6.73
CA LYS A 269 12.86 11.20 -7.15
C LYS A 269 12.03 10.60 -8.29
N GLN A 270 12.69 10.07 -9.32
CA GLN A 270 12.02 9.44 -10.46
C GLN A 270 11.22 8.18 -10.06
N ALA A 271 11.80 7.31 -9.22
CA ALA A 271 11.12 6.11 -8.71
C ALA A 271 9.87 6.47 -7.89
N THR A 272 9.96 7.53 -7.08
CA THR A 272 8.85 8.03 -6.26
C THR A 272 7.75 8.64 -7.12
N ARG A 273 8.08 9.41 -8.17
CA ARG A 273 7.10 9.92 -9.15
C ARG A 273 6.39 8.77 -9.88
N ASN A 274 7.12 7.73 -10.27
CA ASN A 274 6.54 6.52 -10.89
C ASN A 274 5.65 5.74 -9.91
N TYR A 275 6.02 5.68 -8.64
CA TYR A 275 5.20 5.07 -7.61
C TYR A 275 3.89 5.85 -7.41
N ALA A 276 3.95 7.16 -7.33
CA ALA A 276 2.76 8.01 -7.25
C ALA A 276 1.80 7.80 -8.44
N LYS A 277 2.33 7.63 -9.67
CA LYS A 277 1.51 7.26 -10.84
C LYS A 277 0.78 5.92 -10.64
N ARG A 278 1.48 4.89 -10.12
CA ARG A 278 0.87 3.58 -9.86
C ARG A 278 -0.21 3.68 -8.79
N GLN A 279 0.03 4.45 -7.71
CA GLN A 279 -0.98 4.71 -6.68
C GLN A 279 -2.22 5.39 -7.26
N LEU A 280 -2.05 6.45 -8.07
CA LEU A 280 -3.16 7.13 -8.72
C LEU A 280 -3.97 6.20 -9.65
N THR A 281 -3.29 5.37 -10.43
CA THR A 281 -3.96 4.38 -11.30
C THR A 281 -4.77 3.40 -10.47
N TRP A 282 -4.22 2.95 -9.34
CA TRP A 282 -4.94 2.06 -8.42
C TRP A 282 -6.21 2.70 -7.87
N PHE A 283 -6.10 3.89 -7.29
CA PHE A 283 -7.26 4.57 -6.69
C PHE A 283 -8.31 5.01 -7.71
N ARG A 284 -7.94 5.31 -8.96
CA ARG A 284 -8.89 5.62 -10.05
C ARG A 284 -9.77 4.43 -10.43
N ASN A 285 -9.30 3.22 -10.20
CA ASN A 285 -10.07 2.00 -10.45
C ASN A 285 -11.00 1.64 -9.26
N GLN A 286 -11.08 2.47 -8.22
CA GLN A 286 -12.05 2.33 -7.14
C GLN A 286 -13.23 3.26 -7.43
N ASN A 287 -14.40 2.68 -7.70
CA ASN A 287 -15.57 3.42 -8.19
C ASN A 287 -16.17 4.40 -7.13
N ASP A 288 -15.94 4.13 -5.83
CA ASP A 288 -16.57 4.86 -4.73
C ASP A 288 -15.63 5.88 -4.06
N ALA A 289 -14.52 6.23 -4.69
CA ALA A 289 -13.56 7.16 -4.13
C ALA A 289 -13.97 8.62 -4.35
N VAL A 290 -14.11 9.39 -3.27
CA VAL A 290 -14.30 10.84 -3.32
C VAL A 290 -12.92 11.52 -3.44
N TRP A 291 -12.71 12.23 -4.54
CA TRP A 291 -11.44 12.88 -4.83
C TRP A 291 -11.36 14.28 -4.23
N LEU A 292 -10.27 14.53 -3.50
CA LEU A 292 -9.94 15.82 -2.89
C LEU A 292 -8.62 16.33 -3.48
N TYR A 293 -8.63 17.56 -3.98
CA TYR A 293 -7.50 18.16 -4.68
C TYR A 293 -6.76 19.13 -3.77
N VAL A 294 -5.55 18.75 -3.33
CA VAL A 294 -4.76 19.49 -2.33
C VAL A 294 -4.12 20.77 -2.85
N ASP A 295 -4.26 21.06 -4.12
CA ASP A 295 -3.75 22.26 -4.79
C ASP A 295 -4.87 23.26 -5.18
N GLU A 296 -6.13 22.95 -4.89
CA GLU A 296 -7.25 23.82 -5.26
C GLU A 296 -7.98 24.43 -4.06
N ASP A 297 -8.25 23.62 -3.02
CA ASP A 297 -9.25 23.97 -2.02
C ASP A 297 -8.81 23.72 -0.57
N ASP A 298 -9.64 24.19 0.37
CA ASP A 298 -9.58 23.75 1.77
C ASP A 298 -10.03 22.29 1.88
N VAL A 299 -9.06 21.40 1.68
CA VAL A 299 -9.26 19.95 1.74
C VAL A 299 -9.76 19.51 3.11
N LEU A 300 -9.32 20.18 4.19
CA LEU A 300 -9.77 19.84 5.54
C LEU A 300 -11.26 20.14 5.72
N ALA A 301 -11.73 21.31 5.34
CA ALA A 301 -13.15 21.66 5.45
C ALA A 301 -14.03 20.72 4.63
N LYS A 302 -13.63 20.40 3.39
CA LYS A 302 -14.37 19.47 2.53
C LYS A 302 -14.40 18.07 3.11
N ALA A 303 -13.25 17.54 3.55
CA ALA A 303 -13.18 16.22 4.17
C ALA A 303 -14.00 16.14 5.45
N THR A 304 -13.95 17.18 6.29
CA THR A 304 -14.75 17.26 7.53
C THR A 304 -16.24 17.24 7.23
N ALA A 305 -16.70 18.01 6.23
CA ALA A 305 -18.11 17.99 5.82
C ALA A 305 -18.57 16.62 5.33
N LEU A 306 -17.76 15.95 4.49
CA LEU A 306 -18.04 14.60 3.99
C LEU A 306 -18.10 13.56 5.11
N VAL A 307 -17.18 13.62 6.08
CA VAL A 307 -17.18 12.70 7.21
C VAL A 307 -18.37 12.97 8.13
N ARG A 308 -18.75 14.23 8.34
CA ARG A 308 -19.91 14.61 9.14
C ARG A 308 -21.21 14.07 8.54
N ASP A 309 -21.42 14.28 7.25
CA ASP A 309 -22.56 13.72 6.50
C ASP A 309 -22.58 12.19 6.57
N PHE A 310 -21.45 11.54 6.31
CA PHE A 310 -21.29 10.09 6.42
C PHE A 310 -21.65 9.53 7.80
N LEU A 311 -21.39 10.28 8.86
CA LEU A 311 -21.73 9.91 10.25
C LEU A 311 -23.16 10.25 10.65
N GLY A 312 -23.87 11.04 9.84
CA GLY A 312 -25.21 11.56 10.15
C GLY A 312 -25.20 12.59 11.28
N LYS A 313 -24.16 13.44 11.32
CA LYS A 313 -23.95 14.46 12.38
C LYS A 313 -24.10 15.87 11.82
#